data_4781e5d48c89e8d5a3a6df7ba327cb40
#
_entry.id   4781e5d48c89e8d5a3a6df7ba327cb40
#
_cell.length_a   1.000
_cell.length_b   1.000
_cell.length_c   1.000
_cell.angle_alpha   90.00
_cell.angle_beta   90.00
_cell.angle_gamma   90.00
#
_symmetry.space_group_name_H-M   'P 1'
#
loop_
_entity.id
_entity.type
_entity.pdbx_description
1 polymer ?
#
loop_
_entity_poly.entity_id
_entity_poly.type
_entity_poly.pdbx_seq_one_letter_code
_entity_poly.pdbx_strand_id
1 'polypeptide(L)'
;DNMRRGYGWCEVFISLRTSCIIMGYTLADGLGARESGNAATYTTWIFLVNALPVHVYILWRHGLSYVHYARKRVAVGTLGGLASMGSYGIALWAMTLAPIAVVAALRETSVIFGMLLAMWLLAERLAPLRGVSVLLVVGGATLLKLG
;
A
#
# COMPACT_ATOMS: atom_id res chain seq x y z
N ASP A 1 28.54 15.66 -4.75
CA ASP A 1 29.39 14.64 -4.10
C ASP A 1 28.84 14.09 -2.78
N ASN A 2 27.52 14.03 -2.64
CA ASN A 2 26.85 13.60 -1.40
C ASN A 2 25.95 12.36 -1.59
N MET A 3 26.14 11.56 -2.63
CA MET A 3 25.35 10.38 -2.95
C MET A 3 25.95 9.04 -2.48
N ARG A 4 26.91 9.07 -1.55
CA ARG A 4 27.47 7.88 -0.89
C ARG A 4 27.24 7.91 0.62
N ARG A 5 26.07 8.29 1.09
CA ARG A 5 25.66 7.88 2.44
C ARG A 5 25.23 6.42 2.35
N GLY A 6 26.13 5.55 2.80
CA GLY A 6 25.82 4.14 2.93
C GLY A 6 24.51 3.97 3.69
N TYR A 7 23.67 3.06 3.22
CA TYR A 7 22.46 2.64 3.93
C TYR A 7 22.86 2.30 5.37
N GLY A 8 22.50 3.16 6.31
CA GLY A 8 22.82 2.96 7.71
C GLY A 8 22.02 1.75 8.22
N TRP A 9 22.59 0.98 9.15
CA TRP A 9 21.91 -0.12 9.84
C TRP A 9 20.52 0.28 10.36
N CYS A 10 20.33 1.55 10.69
CA CYS A 10 19.08 2.14 11.11
C CYS A 10 18.00 2.05 9.99
N GLU A 11 18.34 2.32 8.74
CA GLU A 11 17.40 2.26 7.60
C GLU A 11 16.98 0.82 7.31
N VAL A 12 17.92 -0.12 7.39
CA VAL A 12 17.64 -1.56 7.24
C VAL A 12 16.70 -2.03 8.36
N PHE A 13 16.96 -1.64 9.60
CA PHE A 13 16.14 -2.01 10.74
C PHE A 13 14.71 -1.45 10.65
N ILE A 14 14.58 -0.18 10.24
CA ILE A 14 13.28 0.48 10.00
C ILE A 14 12.51 -0.26 8.89
N SER A 15 13.19 -0.60 7.79
CA SER A 15 12.59 -1.32 6.66
C SER A 15 12.10 -2.71 7.06
N LEU A 16 12.91 -3.47 7.81
CA LEU A 16 12.52 -4.78 8.32
C LEU A 16 11.31 -4.70 9.26
N ARG A 17 11.32 -3.74 10.18
CA ARG A 17 10.17 -3.51 11.08
C ARG A 17 8.90 -3.17 10.30
N THR A 18 9.00 -2.31 9.30
CA THR A 18 7.86 -1.93 8.45
C THR A 18 7.34 -3.13 7.66
N SER A 19 8.24 -3.96 7.12
CA SER A 19 7.85 -5.17 6.39
C SER A 19 7.11 -6.18 7.30
N CYS A 20 7.57 -6.37 8.54
CA CYS A 20 6.86 -7.21 9.51
C CYS A 20 5.45 -6.69 9.83
N ILE A 21 5.29 -5.37 9.97
CA ILE A 21 3.98 -4.75 10.21
C ILE A 21 3.07 -4.95 9.00
N ILE A 22 3.60 -4.75 7.77
CA ILE A 22 2.86 -4.95 6.52
C ILE A 22 2.37 -6.40 6.41
N MET A 23 3.25 -7.37 6.69
CA MET A 23 2.90 -8.78 6.70
C MET A 23 1.78 -9.08 7.71
N GLY A 24 1.91 -8.54 8.92
CA GLY A 24 0.93 -8.74 9.99
C GLY A 24 -0.46 -8.23 9.61
N TYR A 25 -0.59 -6.99 9.16
CA TYR A 25 -1.91 -6.47 8.77
C TYR A 25 -2.45 -7.13 7.50
N THR A 26 -1.59 -7.51 6.53
CA THR A 26 -2.04 -8.21 5.32
C THR A 26 -2.66 -9.58 5.64
N LEU A 27 -2.06 -10.32 6.58
CA LEU A 27 -2.63 -11.58 7.06
C LEU A 27 -3.93 -11.36 7.84
N ALA A 28 -3.95 -10.39 8.74
CA ALA A 28 -5.14 -10.06 9.54
C ALA A 28 -6.31 -9.64 8.63
N ASP A 29 -6.07 -8.80 7.64
CA ASP A 29 -7.08 -8.33 6.71
C ASP A 29 -7.57 -9.43 5.76
N GLY A 30 -6.65 -10.29 5.28
CA GLY A 30 -7.00 -11.41 4.44
C GLY A 30 -7.86 -12.46 5.17
N LEU A 31 -7.54 -12.74 6.44
CA LEU A 31 -8.36 -13.62 7.29
C LEU A 31 -9.70 -12.96 7.63
N GLY A 32 -9.69 -11.69 8.04
CA GLY A 32 -10.89 -10.93 8.35
C GLY A 32 -11.85 -10.83 7.16
N ALA A 33 -11.33 -10.63 5.94
CA ALA A 33 -12.16 -10.63 4.74
C ALA A 33 -12.81 -11.99 4.46
N ARG A 34 -12.14 -13.11 4.77
CA ARG A 34 -12.68 -14.46 4.66
C ARG A 34 -13.77 -14.72 5.69
N GLU A 35 -13.52 -14.40 6.94
CA GLU A 35 -14.45 -14.59 8.06
C GLU A 35 -15.71 -13.72 7.92
N SER A 36 -15.60 -12.51 7.36
CA SER A 36 -16.74 -11.62 7.15
C SER A 36 -17.75 -12.10 6.12
N GLY A 37 -17.39 -13.08 5.29
CA GLY A 37 -18.20 -13.58 4.19
C GLY A 37 -18.45 -12.57 3.05
N ASN A 38 -18.06 -11.30 3.23
CA ASN A 38 -18.21 -10.25 2.21
C ASN A 38 -17.02 -9.25 2.25
N ALA A 39 -16.10 -9.43 1.33
CA ALA A 39 -14.89 -8.60 1.24
C ALA A 39 -15.20 -7.10 1.04
N ALA A 40 -16.27 -6.74 0.34
CA ALA A 40 -16.65 -5.34 0.12
C ALA A 40 -17.10 -4.67 1.42
N THR A 41 -17.93 -5.35 2.21
CA THR A 41 -18.35 -4.86 3.53
C THR A 41 -17.17 -4.72 4.47
N TYR A 42 -16.29 -5.72 4.51
CA TYR A 42 -15.07 -5.68 5.32
C TYR A 42 -14.15 -4.50 4.94
N THR A 43 -13.92 -4.32 3.62
CA THR A 43 -13.13 -3.19 3.10
C THR A 43 -13.73 -1.85 3.53
N THR A 44 -15.04 -1.69 3.41
CA THR A 44 -15.72 -0.45 3.78
C THR A 44 -15.52 -0.14 5.27
N TRP A 45 -15.66 -1.13 6.14
CA TRP A 45 -15.46 -0.98 7.58
C TRP A 45 -14.01 -0.62 7.93
N ILE A 46 -13.01 -1.26 7.31
CA ILE A 46 -11.61 -0.93 7.53
C ILE A 46 -11.33 0.53 7.16
N PHE A 47 -11.80 0.98 5.99
CA PHE A 47 -11.59 2.36 5.57
C PHE A 47 -12.26 3.36 6.51
N LEU A 48 -13.49 3.07 6.97
CA LEU A 48 -14.19 3.92 7.95
C LEU A 48 -13.44 3.98 9.29
N VAL A 49 -13.06 2.84 9.84
CA VAL A 49 -12.38 2.76 11.15
C VAL A 49 -11.01 3.45 11.10
N ASN A 50 -10.27 3.33 9.99
CA ASN A 50 -8.98 4.02 9.82
C ASN A 50 -9.15 5.52 9.52
N ALA A 51 -10.17 5.91 8.76
CA ALA A 51 -10.39 7.31 8.39
C ALA A 51 -10.87 8.16 9.57
N LEU A 52 -11.78 7.63 10.42
CA LEU A 52 -12.38 8.36 11.51
C LEU A 52 -11.37 9.00 12.47
N PRO A 53 -10.44 8.26 13.10
CA PRO A 53 -9.51 8.86 14.06
C PRO A 53 -8.59 9.89 13.43
N VAL A 54 -8.17 9.67 12.18
CA VAL A 54 -7.33 10.61 11.44
C VAL A 54 -8.07 11.92 11.17
N HIS A 55 -9.33 11.84 10.69
CA HIS A 55 -10.13 13.02 10.42
C HIS A 55 -10.48 13.79 11.71
N VAL A 56 -10.82 13.07 12.78
CA VAL A 56 -11.08 13.68 14.10
C VAL A 56 -9.85 14.40 14.62
N TYR A 57 -8.68 13.76 14.55
CA TYR A 57 -7.42 14.37 14.97
C TYR A 57 -7.08 15.63 14.16
N ILE A 58 -7.20 15.57 12.83
CA ILE A 58 -6.88 16.71 11.95
C ILE A 58 -7.89 17.84 12.20
N LEU A 59 -9.17 17.53 12.36
CA LEU A 59 -10.21 18.50 12.65
C LEU A 59 -9.96 19.18 14.00
N TRP A 60 -9.58 18.43 15.02
CA TRP A 60 -9.24 18.97 16.34
C TRP A 60 -8.01 19.89 16.29
N ARG A 61 -7.01 19.53 15.48
CA ARG A 61 -5.74 20.29 15.37
C ARG A 61 -5.84 21.52 14.49
N HIS A 62 -6.57 21.45 13.39
CA HIS A 62 -6.62 22.49 12.33
C HIS A 62 -7.99 23.17 12.19
N GLY A 63 -9.02 22.69 12.87
CA GLY A 63 -10.34 23.29 12.90
C GLY A 63 -10.94 23.52 11.50
N LEU A 64 -11.61 24.67 11.34
CA LEU A 64 -12.29 25.04 10.09
C LEU A 64 -11.37 25.21 8.88
N SER A 65 -10.09 25.47 9.09
CA SER A 65 -9.11 25.59 7.99
C SER A 65 -8.98 24.30 7.21
N TYR A 66 -9.05 23.14 7.91
CA TYR A 66 -9.07 21.84 7.27
C TYR A 66 -10.31 21.63 6.39
N VAL A 67 -11.48 22.00 6.89
CA VAL A 67 -12.74 21.86 6.15
C VAL A 67 -12.71 22.71 4.86
N HIS A 68 -12.19 23.93 4.93
CA HIS A 68 -12.06 24.80 3.78
C HIS A 68 -11.08 24.24 2.73
N TYR A 69 -9.95 23.71 3.18
CA TYR A 69 -8.98 23.04 2.30
C TYR A 69 -9.56 21.78 1.64
N ALA A 70 -10.24 20.94 2.43
CA ALA A 70 -10.86 19.71 1.95
C ALA A 70 -11.94 19.99 0.89
N ARG A 71 -12.77 21.01 1.11
CA ARG A 71 -13.80 21.43 0.13
C ARG A 71 -13.22 21.86 -1.20
N LYS A 72 -12.08 22.54 -1.22
CA LYS A 72 -11.41 22.97 -2.46
C LYS A 72 -10.85 21.80 -3.27
N ARG A 73 -10.56 20.67 -2.63
CA ARG A 73 -9.91 19.50 -3.24
C ARG A 73 -10.77 18.23 -3.17
N VAL A 74 -12.05 18.39 -2.95
CA VAL A 74 -13.00 17.28 -2.79
C VAL A 74 -12.94 16.30 -3.96
N ALA A 75 -12.91 16.80 -5.19
CA ALA A 75 -12.88 15.95 -6.39
C ALA A 75 -11.61 15.05 -6.43
N VAL A 76 -10.44 15.63 -6.15
CA VAL A 76 -9.18 14.86 -6.14
C VAL A 76 -9.14 13.90 -4.96
N GLY A 77 -9.63 14.33 -3.79
CA GLY A 77 -9.69 13.49 -2.59
C GLY A 77 -10.65 12.31 -2.75
N THR A 78 -11.84 12.54 -3.32
CA THR A 78 -12.81 11.46 -3.55
C THR A 78 -12.35 10.48 -4.63
N LEU A 79 -11.78 10.96 -5.74
CA LEU A 79 -11.22 10.08 -6.77
C LEU A 79 -10.08 9.22 -6.22
N GLY A 80 -9.14 9.82 -5.48
CA GLY A 80 -8.05 9.10 -4.85
C GLY A 80 -8.54 8.10 -3.81
N GLY A 81 -9.51 8.48 -2.98
CA GLY A 81 -10.12 7.62 -1.99
C GLY A 81 -10.86 6.42 -2.60
N LEU A 82 -11.67 6.65 -3.64
CA LEU A 82 -12.38 5.60 -4.36
C LEU A 82 -11.42 4.66 -5.09
N ALA A 83 -10.37 5.19 -5.73
CA ALA A 83 -9.35 4.38 -6.36
C ALA A 83 -8.60 3.50 -5.35
N SER A 84 -8.22 4.05 -4.20
CA SER A 84 -7.56 3.30 -3.13
C SER A 84 -8.47 2.22 -2.53
N MET A 85 -9.71 2.57 -2.23
CA MET A 85 -10.71 1.64 -1.68
C MET A 85 -11.02 0.53 -2.69
N GLY A 86 -11.18 0.86 -3.97
CA GLY A 86 -11.43 -0.11 -5.04
C GLY A 86 -10.24 -1.08 -5.22
N SER A 87 -9.02 -0.55 -5.31
CA SER A 87 -7.81 -1.36 -5.44
C SER A 87 -7.63 -2.31 -4.25
N TYR A 88 -7.82 -1.79 -3.03
CA TYR A 88 -7.70 -2.60 -1.81
C TYR A 88 -8.81 -3.64 -1.70
N GLY A 89 -10.05 -3.26 -2.01
CA GLY A 89 -11.20 -4.16 -2.00
C GLY A 89 -11.08 -5.32 -2.99
N ILE A 90 -10.55 -5.05 -4.21
CA ILE A 90 -10.27 -6.09 -5.21
C ILE A 90 -9.20 -7.06 -4.67
N ALA A 91 -8.14 -6.55 -4.04
CA ALA A 91 -7.10 -7.38 -3.44
C ALA A 91 -7.65 -8.27 -2.31
N LEU A 92 -8.46 -7.72 -1.41
CA LEU A 92 -9.11 -8.49 -0.35
C LEU A 92 -10.10 -9.52 -0.90
N TRP A 93 -10.88 -9.15 -1.91
CA TRP A 93 -11.75 -10.10 -2.59
C TRP A 93 -10.97 -11.25 -3.23
N ALA A 94 -9.86 -10.95 -3.91
CA ALA A 94 -8.99 -11.99 -4.46
C ALA A 94 -8.40 -12.92 -3.37
N MET A 95 -8.11 -12.39 -2.17
CA MET A 95 -7.64 -13.18 -1.02
C MET A 95 -8.73 -14.12 -0.45
N THR A 96 -10.00 -13.89 -0.75
CA THR A 96 -11.07 -14.85 -0.39
C THR A 96 -11.12 -16.06 -1.34
N LEU A 97 -10.62 -15.90 -2.58
CA LEU A 97 -10.67 -16.92 -3.63
C LEU A 97 -9.34 -17.67 -3.80
N ALA A 98 -8.22 -17.05 -3.40
CA ALA A 98 -6.88 -17.59 -3.60
C ALA A 98 -6.05 -17.54 -2.30
N PRO A 99 -4.93 -18.26 -2.20
CA PRO A 99 -4.04 -18.15 -1.05
C PRO A 99 -3.55 -16.71 -0.82
N ILE A 100 -3.63 -16.25 0.42
CA ILE A 100 -3.27 -14.86 0.80
C ILE A 100 -1.86 -14.51 0.35
N ALA A 101 -0.90 -15.45 0.50
CA ALA A 101 0.48 -15.25 0.11
C ALA A 101 0.64 -14.98 -1.40
N VAL A 102 -0.11 -15.68 -2.25
CA VAL A 102 -0.07 -15.49 -3.71
C VAL A 102 -0.62 -14.13 -4.10
N VAL A 103 -1.75 -13.73 -3.54
CA VAL A 103 -2.35 -12.41 -3.82
C VAL A 103 -1.46 -11.29 -3.29
N ALA A 104 -0.88 -11.44 -2.11
CA ALA A 104 0.07 -10.49 -1.55
C ALA A 104 1.30 -10.32 -2.46
N ALA A 105 1.89 -11.42 -2.93
CA ALA A 105 3.04 -11.39 -3.85
C ALA A 105 2.68 -10.72 -5.19
N LEU A 106 1.49 -10.98 -5.74
CA LEU A 106 1.00 -10.31 -6.95
C LEU A 106 0.80 -8.81 -6.72
N ARG A 107 0.32 -8.41 -5.55
CA ARG A 107 0.16 -7.00 -5.18
C ARG A 107 1.51 -6.28 -5.13
N GLU A 108 2.56 -6.93 -4.65
CA GLU A 108 3.91 -6.35 -4.64
C GLU A 108 4.44 -6.06 -6.06
N THR A 109 3.97 -6.77 -7.09
CA THR A 109 4.34 -6.46 -8.49
C THR A 109 3.87 -5.08 -8.95
N SER A 110 2.87 -4.49 -8.28
CA SER A 110 2.41 -3.12 -8.55
C SER A 110 3.51 -2.07 -8.35
N VAL A 111 4.50 -2.36 -7.50
CA VAL A 111 5.69 -1.50 -7.30
C VAL A 111 6.46 -1.32 -8.61
N ILE A 112 6.48 -2.35 -9.47
CA ILE A 112 7.13 -2.29 -10.78
C ILE A 112 6.43 -1.26 -11.67
N PHE A 113 5.10 -1.33 -11.73
CA PHE A 113 4.31 -0.38 -12.51
C PHE A 113 4.44 1.04 -11.97
N GLY A 114 4.45 1.22 -10.64
CA GLY A 114 4.71 2.51 -10.00
C GLY A 114 6.09 3.07 -10.38
N MET A 115 7.10 2.22 -10.41
CA MET A 115 8.46 2.59 -10.82
C MET A 115 8.53 2.97 -12.30
N LEU A 116 7.88 2.21 -13.19
CA LEU A 116 7.81 2.51 -14.63
C LEU A 116 7.09 3.84 -14.87
N LEU A 117 5.99 4.10 -14.17
CA LEU A 117 5.27 5.37 -14.23
C LEU A 117 6.12 6.53 -13.72
N ALA A 118 6.86 6.35 -12.63
CA ALA A 118 7.76 7.37 -12.10
C ALA A 118 8.87 7.72 -13.10
N MET A 119 9.45 6.72 -13.78
CA MET A 119 10.43 6.94 -14.84
C MET A 119 9.82 7.72 -16.02
N TRP A 120 8.62 7.35 -16.43
CA TRP A 120 7.97 7.93 -17.59
C TRP A 120 7.44 9.35 -17.34
N LEU A 121 6.83 9.59 -16.17
CA LEU A 121 6.26 10.90 -15.83
C LEU A 121 7.26 11.90 -15.26
N LEU A 122 8.19 11.41 -14.40
CA LEU A 122 9.13 12.28 -13.69
C LEU A 122 10.53 12.30 -14.31
N ALA A 123 10.78 11.49 -15.35
CA ALA A 123 12.10 11.34 -15.98
C ALA A 123 13.22 11.02 -14.95
N GLU A 124 12.88 10.35 -13.85
CA GLU A 124 13.86 9.97 -12.82
C GLU A 124 14.76 8.84 -13.31
N ARG A 125 16.08 9.02 -13.08
CA ARG A 125 17.05 7.96 -13.34
C ARG A 125 16.96 6.91 -12.25
N LEU A 126 16.82 5.64 -12.64
CA LEU A 126 16.82 4.54 -11.70
C LEU A 126 18.17 4.43 -10.98
N ALA A 127 18.14 4.40 -9.65
CA ALA A 127 19.26 3.88 -8.89
C ALA A 127 19.37 2.36 -9.15
N PRO A 128 20.57 1.82 -9.45
CA PRO A 128 20.75 0.41 -9.79
C PRO A 128 20.24 -0.54 -8.68
N LEU A 129 20.25 -0.11 -7.43
CA LEU A 129 19.69 -0.87 -6.31
C LEU A 129 18.18 -1.11 -6.44
N ARG A 130 17.42 -0.18 -7.02
CA ARG A 130 15.96 -0.36 -7.23
C ARG A 130 15.67 -1.47 -8.24
N GLY A 131 16.53 -1.63 -9.26
CA GLY A 131 16.44 -2.73 -10.22
C GLY A 131 16.62 -4.10 -9.56
N VAL A 132 17.59 -4.24 -8.66
CA VAL A 132 17.84 -5.47 -7.90
C VAL A 132 16.63 -5.82 -7.02
N SER A 133 16.04 -4.83 -6.33
CA SER A 133 14.86 -5.05 -5.49
C SER A 133 13.67 -5.59 -6.30
N VAL A 134 13.46 -5.07 -7.50
CA VAL A 134 12.40 -5.54 -8.42
C VAL A 134 12.65 -6.98 -8.84
N LEU A 135 13.88 -7.35 -9.22
CA LEU A 135 14.23 -8.72 -9.58
C LEU A 135 14.01 -9.70 -8.44
N LEU A 136 14.30 -9.30 -7.20
CA LEU A 136 14.05 -10.13 -6.02
C LEU A 136 12.56 -10.35 -5.76
N VAL A 137 11.74 -9.30 -5.92
CA VAL A 137 10.27 -9.40 -5.76
C VAL A 137 9.67 -10.31 -6.85
N VAL A 138 10.04 -10.12 -8.11
CA VAL A 138 9.57 -10.96 -9.23
C VAL A 138 10.02 -12.41 -9.06
N GLY A 139 11.28 -12.62 -8.69
CA GLY A 139 11.82 -13.95 -8.43
C GLY A 139 11.10 -14.68 -7.28
N GLY A 140 10.82 -13.97 -6.18
CA GLY A 140 10.05 -14.50 -5.07
C GLY A 140 8.60 -14.86 -5.45
N ALA A 141 7.93 -14.00 -6.22
CA ALA A 141 6.57 -14.24 -6.69
C ALA A 141 6.48 -15.43 -7.67
N THR A 142 7.49 -15.61 -8.55
CA THR A 142 7.54 -16.75 -9.47
C THR A 142 7.81 -18.07 -8.75
N LEU A 143 8.68 -18.08 -7.75
CA LEU A 143 8.93 -19.25 -6.91
C LEU A 143 7.67 -19.71 -6.15
N LEU A 144 6.90 -18.77 -5.61
CA LEU A 144 5.62 -19.06 -4.95
C LEU A 144 4.56 -19.68 -5.88
N LYS A 145 4.66 -19.42 -7.19
CA LYS A 145 3.72 -19.98 -8.17
C LYS A 145 4.12 -21.39 -8.64
N LEU A 146 5.40 -21.73 -8.52
CA LEU A 146 5.96 -23.02 -9.00
C LEU A 146 6.01 -24.10 -7.90
N GLY A 147 5.89 -23.73 -6.63
CA GLY A 147 5.80 -24.63 -5.48
C GLY A 147 4.37 -24.77 -4.98
#